data_8029bbc059a8c7b79cdee96a11f6380a
#
_entry.id   8029bbc059a8c7b79cdee96a11f6380a
#
_cell.length_a   1.000
_cell.length_b   1.000
_cell.length_c   1.000
_cell.angle_alpha   90.00
_cell.angle_beta   90.00
_cell.angle_gamma   90.00
#
_symmetry.space_group_name_H-M   'P 1'
#
loop_
_entity.id
_entity.type
_entity.pdbx_description
1 polymer ?
#
loop_
_entity_poly.entity_id
_entity_poly.type
_entity_poly.pdbx_seq_one_letter_code
_entity_poly.pdbx_strand_id
1 'polypeptide(L)'
;DVYKRQGVDLDFETLYRALAPLDSIIQAAGRCNRNGCGSMGQVIVFRPEDSRIPYPDDWYNNAAVTVQEMNPPFSIHDPENIREYYRRLFDGTVDKPELTKAIDARAFAETAAQYKLITSAGAQVIVPYAAERKLYEQIAEQLRTQGVTGALLKQAAPITLTWFAKNL
;
A
#
# COMPACT_ATOMS: atom_id res chain seq x y z
N ASP A 1 -6.84 -1.31 9.29
CA ASP A 1 -7.31 -0.10 9.96
C ASP A 1 -6.96 1.18 9.19
N VAL A 2 -7.20 1.16 7.88
CA VAL A 2 -6.86 2.26 6.96
C VAL A 2 -7.68 3.52 7.28
N TYR A 3 -8.92 3.36 7.74
CA TYR A 3 -9.81 4.48 8.05
C TYR A 3 -9.42 5.28 9.30
N LYS A 4 -8.70 4.69 10.23
CA LYS A 4 -8.24 5.40 11.45
C LYS A 4 -7.00 6.26 11.25
N ARG A 5 -6.34 6.16 10.09
CA ARG A 5 -5.13 6.94 9.79
C ARG A 5 -5.41 8.30 9.15
N GLN A 6 -6.61 8.46 8.56
CA GLN A 6 -7.01 9.71 7.92
C GLN A 6 -7.85 10.55 8.90
N GLY A 7 -7.42 11.76 9.20
CA GLY A 7 -8.17 12.73 9.98
C GLY A 7 -7.97 12.69 11.49
N VAL A 8 -7.17 11.77 12.04
CA VAL A 8 -6.83 11.79 13.46
C VAL A 8 -5.54 12.57 13.67
N ASP A 9 -5.66 13.67 14.39
CA ASP A 9 -4.51 14.48 14.80
C ASP A 9 -3.97 13.93 16.12
N LEU A 10 -2.95 13.06 15.99
CA LEU A 10 -2.24 12.48 17.12
C LEU A 10 -0.84 13.06 17.18
N ASP A 11 -0.44 13.45 18.37
CA ASP A 11 0.88 13.94 18.69
C ASP A 11 1.42 13.19 19.91
N PHE A 12 2.58 12.58 19.77
CA PHE A 12 3.21 11.75 20.80
C PHE A 12 4.61 12.25 21.11
N GLU A 13 5.03 12.17 22.36
CA GLU A 13 6.42 12.41 22.77
C GLU A 13 7.31 11.22 22.41
N THR A 14 6.77 10.00 22.56
CA THR A 14 7.47 8.75 22.24
C THR A 14 6.56 7.83 21.44
N LEU A 15 7.08 7.25 20.36
CA LEU A 15 6.36 6.34 19.50
C LEU A 15 7.19 5.06 19.31
N TYR A 16 6.54 3.91 19.50
CA TYR A 16 7.11 2.60 19.22
C TYR A 16 6.62 2.10 17.86
N ARG A 17 7.54 1.70 16.99
CA ARG A 17 7.22 1.19 15.67
C ARG A 17 7.92 -0.15 15.42
N ALA A 18 7.16 -1.19 15.08
CA ALA A 18 7.78 -2.41 14.59
C ALA A 18 8.57 -2.12 13.31
N LEU A 19 9.67 -2.85 13.11
CA LEU A 19 10.53 -2.73 11.92
C LEU A 19 9.67 -2.76 10.64
N ALA A 20 9.92 -1.80 9.76
CA ALA A 20 9.11 -1.54 8.57
C ALA A 20 9.98 -0.85 7.51
N PRO A 21 9.50 -0.70 6.26
CA PRO A 21 10.14 0.17 5.27
C PRO A 21 10.37 1.59 5.79
N LEU A 22 11.41 2.24 5.32
CA LEU A 22 11.84 3.56 5.79
C LEU A 22 10.74 4.61 5.69
N ASP A 23 9.98 4.64 4.59
CA ASP A 23 8.86 5.55 4.41
C ASP A 23 7.78 5.38 5.49
N SER A 24 7.51 4.14 5.88
CA SER A 24 6.56 3.81 6.93
C SER A 24 7.05 4.25 8.33
N ILE A 25 8.35 4.18 8.57
CA ILE A 25 8.99 4.69 9.79
C ILE A 25 8.93 6.22 9.81
N ILE A 26 9.25 6.89 8.71
CA ILE A 26 9.17 8.34 8.57
C ILE A 26 7.73 8.85 8.77
N GLN A 27 6.74 8.17 8.20
CA GLN A 27 5.33 8.52 8.41
C GLN A 27 4.92 8.40 9.88
N ALA A 28 5.41 7.36 10.58
CA ALA A 28 5.18 7.21 12.01
C ALA A 28 5.89 8.32 12.81
N ALA A 29 7.13 8.65 12.45
CA ALA A 29 7.89 9.74 13.05
C ALA A 29 7.20 11.10 12.92
N GLY A 30 6.50 11.34 11.81
CA GLY A 30 5.67 12.54 11.60
C GLY A 30 4.47 12.66 12.55
N ARG A 31 4.28 11.70 13.48
CA ARG A 31 3.31 11.75 14.60
C ARG A 31 3.98 12.02 15.95
N CYS A 32 5.31 12.17 15.97
CA CYS A 32 6.06 12.58 17.16
C CYS A 32 6.37 14.06 17.07
N ASN A 33 6.00 14.81 18.11
CA ASN A 33 6.17 16.26 18.17
C ASN A 33 5.66 16.98 16.91
N ARG A 34 4.52 16.54 16.42
CA ARG A 34 3.92 17.01 15.16
C ARG A 34 3.67 18.51 15.15
N ASN A 35 3.28 19.05 16.29
CA ASN A 35 2.98 20.48 16.44
C ASN A 35 4.22 21.33 16.74
N GLY A 36 5.38 20.71 16.94
CA GLY A 36 6.63 21.41 17.22
C GLY A 36 6.63 22.17 18.56
N CYS A 37 5.71 21.84 19.47
CA CYS A 37 5.51 22.58 20.73
C CYS A 37 6.35 22.04 21.91
N GLY A 38 7.01 20.91 21.73
CA GLY A 38 7.75 20.23 22.80
C GLY A 38 9.21 19.98 22.47
N SER A 39 9.85 19.18 23.35
CA SER A 39 11.16 18.60 23.08
C SER A 39 11.11 17.68 21.85
N MET A 40 12.27 17.37 21.28
CA MET A 40 12.37 16.45 20.16
C MET A 40 11.69 15.11 20.52
N GLY A 41 10.72 14.67 19.69
CA GLY A 41 10.05 13.40 19.87
C GLY A 41 10.99 12.22 19.61
N GLN A 42 10.73 11.10 20.25
CA GLN A 42 11.53 9.88 20.12
C GLN A 42 10.75 8.77 19.42
N VAL A 43 11.34 8.21 18.37
CA VAL A 43 10.79 7.03 17.68
C VAL A 43 11.70 5.83 17.95
N ILE A 44 11.13 4.81 18.58
CA ILE A 44 11.82 3.57 18.88
C ILE A 44 11.38 2.50 17.90
N VAL A 45 12.29 2.10 17.02
CA VAL A 45 12.04 1.00 16.09
C VAL A 45 12.47 -0.29 16.75
N PHE A 46 11.57 -1.27 16.84
CA PHE A 46 11.83 -2.56 17.46
C PHE A 46 11.52 -3.72 16.51
N ARG A 47 12.15 -4.86 16.75
CA ARG A 47 11.84 -6.12 16.08
C ARG A 47 10.99 -6.98 17.02
N PRO A 48 9.81 -7.46 16.58
CA PRO A 48 9.04 -8.44 17.34
C PRO A 48 9.85 -9.73 17.55
N GLU A 49 9.72 -10.36 18.73
CA GLU A 49 10.39 -11.64 19.04
C GLU A 49 9.93 -12.76 18.13
N ASP A 50 8.65 -12.76 17.77
CA ASP A 50 8.12 -13.63 16.73
C ASP A 50 8.72 -13.19 15.40
N SER A 51 9.76 -13.89 14.96
CA SER A 51 10.56 -13.59 13.76
C SER A 51 9.76 -13.60 12.44
N ARG A 52 8.44 -13.69 12.51
CA ARG A 52 7.56 -13.49 11.36
C ARG A 52 7.41 -11.99 11.13
N ILE A 53 8.03 -11.50 10.07
CA ILE A 53 7.66 -10.20 9.55
C ILE A 53 6.19 -10.32 9.14
N PRO A 54 5.25 -9.58 9.77
CA PRO A 54 3.81 -9.85 9.67
C PRO A 54 3.20 -9.39 8.33
N TYR A 55 4.03 -9.15 7.33
CA TYR A 55 3.58 -8.58 6.07
C TYR A 55 3.61 -9.64 4.96
N PRO A 56 2.48 -9.88 4.29
CA PRO A 56 2.38 -10.88 3.24
C PRO A 56 3.05 -10.46 1.92
N ASP A 57 3.60 -9.26 1.86
CA ASP A 57 4.21 -8.68 0.66
C ASP A 57 5.74 -8.80 0.74
N ASP A 58 6.32 -9.55 -0.19
CA ASP A 58 7.77 -9.76 -0.29
C ASP A 58 8.53 -8.43 -0.46
N TRP A 59 7.95 -7.48 -1.19
CA TRP A 59 8.56 -6.16 -1.36
C TRP A 59 8.67 -5.40 -0.04
N TYR A 60 7.59 -5.42 0.75
CA TYR A 60 7.56 -4.77 2.05
C TYR A 60 8.57 -5.40 3.02
N ASN A 61 8.70 -6.72 2.98
CA ASN A 61 9.67 -7.45 3.78
C ASN A 61 11.10 -7.09 3.38
N ASN A 62 11.42 -7.09 2.08
CA ASN A 62 12.73 -6.71 1.57
C ASN A 62 13.09 -5.27 1.95
N ALA A 63 12.14 -4.35 1.84
CA ALA A 63 12.34 -2.97 2.21
C ALA A 63 12.59 -2.79 3.73
N ALA A 64 11.94 -3.58 4.58
CA ALA A 64 12.18 -3.59 6.03
C ALA A 64 13.57 -4.20 6.37
N VAL A 65 13.96 -5.27 5.68
CA VAL A 65 15.30 -5.88 5.82
C VAL A 65 16.37 -4.88 5.40
N THR A 66 16.18 -4.14 4.32
CA THR A 66 17.12 -3.09 3.90
C THR A 66 17.36 -2.05 4.99
N VAL A 67 16.32 -1.63 5.71
CA VAL A 67 16.48 -0.72 6.87
C VAL A 67 17.32 -1.37 7.96
N GLN A 68 17.10 -2.67 8.24
CA GLN A 68 17.84 -3.40 9.26
C GLN A 68 19.34 -3.53 8.91
N GLU A 69 19.68 -3.67 7.64
CA GLU A 69 21.05 -3.80 7.15
C GLU A 69 21.81 -2.47 7.13
N MET A 70 21.08 -1.36 7.23
CA MET A 70 21.67 -0.03 7.37
C MET A 70 22.12 0.15 8.82
N ASN A 71 23.41 -0.08 9.07
CA ASN A 71 24.01 -0.03 10.41
C ASN A 71 23.75 1.30 11.12
N PRO A 72 23.39 1.29 12.42
CA PRO A 72 23.29 2.49 13.23
C PRO A 72 24.67 3.19 13.40
N PRO A 73 24.69 4.53 13.56
CA PRO A 73 23.52 5.39 13.74
C PRO A 73 22.89 5.82 12.42
N PHE A 74 21.67 5.38 12.18
CA PHE A 74 20.87 5.81 11.03
C PHE A 74 20.03 7.04 11.40
N SER A 75 20.18 8.14 10.68
CA SER A 75 19.37 9.33 10.88
C SER A 75 18.43 9.56 9.70
N ILE A 76 17.13 9.63 9.97
CA ILE A 76 16.12 9.99 8.99
C ILE A 76 16.20 11.46 8.54
N HIS A 77 16.98 12.27 9.25
CA HIS A 77 17.21 13.68 8.89
C HIS A 77 18.41 13.87 7.95
N ASP A 78 19.19 12.81 7.73
CA ASP A 78 20.31 12.84 6.81
C ASP A 78 19.87 12.36 5.41
N PRO A 79 19.87 13.24 4.39
CA PRO A 79 19.49 12.87 3.03
C PRO A 79 20.35 11.76 2.41
N GLU A 80 21.62 11.63 2.84
CA GLU A 80 22.51 10.58 2.33
C GLU A 80 22.07 9.20 2.83
N ASN A 81 21.61 9.10 4.07
CA ASN A 81 21.04 7.86 4.59
C ASN A 81 19.79 7.44 3.82
N ILE A 82 18.92 8.41 3.49
CA ILE A 82 17.72 8.15 2.69
C ILE A 82 18.10 7.70 1.28
N ARG A 83 19.06 8.37 0.65
CA ARG A 83 19.56 8.02 -0.68
C ARG A 83 20.17 6.63 -0.69
N GLU A 84 21.00 6.30 0.29
CA GLU A 84 21.64 4.98 0.41
C GLU A 84 20.59 3.87 0.63
N TYR A 85 19.55 4.13 1.42
CA TYR A 85 18.44 3.20 1.58
C TYR A 85 17.78 2.87 0.22
N TYR A 86 17.39 3.88 -0.53
CA TYR A 86 16.75 3.64 -1.83
C TYR A 86 17.70 3.03 -2.84
N ARG A 87 18.98 3.40 -2.81
CA ARG A 87 20.00 2.76 -3.66
C ARG A 87 20.06 1.25 -3.39
N ARG A 88 20.19 0.83 -2.15
CA ARG A 88 20.21 -0.59 -1.77
C ARG A 88 18.92 -1.31 -2.12
N LEU A 89 17.79 -0.67 -1.86
CA LEU A 89 16.47 -1.24 -2.13
C LEU A 89 16.28 -1.52 -3.64
N PHE A 90 16.76 -0.63 -4.50
CA PHE A 90 16.59 -0.75 -5.95
C PHE A 90 17.74 -1.46 -6.66
N ASP A 91 18.96 -1.46 -6.12
CA ASP A 91 20.09 -2.23 -6.68
C ASP A 91 19.83 -3.75 -6.71
N GLY A 92 19.00 -4.24 -5.79
CA GLY A 92 18.56 -5.63 -5.76
C GLY A 92 17.37 -5.95 -6.69
N THR A 93 16.81 -4.95 -7.39
CA THR A 93 15.70 -5.21 -8.31
C THR A 93 16.18 -5.90 -9.56
N VAL A 94 15.56 -7.03 -9.88
CA VAL A 94 15.88 -7.79 -11.11
C VAL A 94 15.52 -6.93 -12.31
N ASP A 95 16.50 -6.68 -13.16
CA ASP A 95 16.29 -6.06 -14.46
C ASP A 95 15.24 -6.87 -15.24
N LYS A 96 14.23 -6.19 -15.78
CA LYS A 96 13.18 -6.79 -16.59
C LYS A 96 13.38 -6.40 -18.05
N PRO A 97 14.25 -7.09 -18.78
CA PRO A 97 14.60 -6.70 -20.15
C PRO A 97 13.39 -6.69 -21.10
N GLU A 98 12.41 -7.54 -20.87
CA GLU A 98 11.16 -7.57 -21.65
C GLU A 98 10.34 -6.28 -21.45
N LEU A 99 10.27 -5.78 -20.21
CA LEU A 99 9.59 -4.52 -19.90
C LEU A 99 10.34 -3.34 -20.58
N THR A 100 11.66 -3.31 -20.49
CA THR A 100 12.48 -2.27 -21.14
C THR A 100 12.27 -2.27 -22.65
N LYS A 101 12.28 -3.45 -23.29
CA LYS A 101 11.99 -3.58 -24.74
C LYS A 101 10.60 -3.07 -25.09
N ALA A 102 9.58 -3.39 -24.28
CA ALA A 102 8.21 -2.94 -24.51
C ALA A 102 8.08 -1.41 -24.38
N ILE A 103 8.79 -0.81 -23.44
CA ILE A 103 8.84 0.66 -23.25
C ILE A 103 9.51 1.32 -24.47
N ASP A 104 10.67 0.82 -24.91
CA ASP A 104 11.42 1.37 -26.03
C ASP A 104 10.62 1.25 -27.36
N ALA A 105 9.90 0.15 -27.51
CA ALA A 105 9.01 -0.09 -28.67
C ALA A 105 7.71 0.71 -28.58
N ARG A 106 7.44 1.45 -27.48
CA ARG A 106 6.17 2.14 -27.20
C ARG A 106 4.95 1.22 -27.28
N ALA A 107 5.15 -0.04 -26.92
CA ALA A 107 4.09 -1.06 -26.85
C ALA A 107 3.27 -0.88 -25.57
N PHE A 108 2.40 0.13 -25.51
CA PHE A 108 1.72 0.55 -24.28
C PHE A 108 0.89 -0.56 -23.63
N ALA A 109 0.18 -1.37 -24.43
CA ALA A 109 -0.63 -2.46 -23.90
C ALA A 109 0.25 -3.55 -23.23
N GLU A 110 1.38 -3.87 -23.84
CA GLU A 110 2.33 -4.86 -23.34
C GLU A 110 3.07 -4.32 -22.08
N THR A 111 3.49 -3.05 -22.14
CA THR A 111 4.07 -2.36 -20.98
C THR A 111 3.10 -2.37 -19.79
N ALA A 112 1.83 -2.03 -20.00
CA ALA A 112 0.82 -2.04 -18.94
C ALA A 112 0.53 -3.45 -18.39
N ALA A 113 0.60 -4.49 -19.23
CA ALA A 113 0.42 -5.88 -18.80
C ALA A 113 1.60 -6.38 -17.93
N GLN A 114 2.82 -5.92 -18.23
CA GLN A 114 4.03 -6.31 -17.52
C GLN A 114 4.30 -5.43 -16.29
N TYR A 115 3.98 -4.14 -16.37
CA TYR A 115 4.14 -3.18 -15.27
C TYR A 115 2.88 -3.15 -14.41
N LYS A 116 2.77 -4.10 -13.49
CA LYS A 116 1.66 -4.18 -12.54
C LYS A 116 2.03 -3.50 -11.24
N LEU A 117 1.56 -2.27 -11.02
CA LEU A 117 1.65 -1.60 -9.71
C LEU A 117 0.79 -2.29 -8.65
N ILE A 118 -0.34 -2.88 -9.06
CA ILE A 118 -1.25 -3.63 -8.19
C ILE A 118 -1.31 -5.05 -8.73
N THR A 119 -0.71 -5.98 -8.00
CA THR A 119 -0.63 -7.39 -8.38
C THR A 119 -1.89 -8.17 -8.04
N SER A 120 -2.73 -7.67 -7.14
CA SER A 120 -3.98 -8.31 -6.76
C SER A 120 -5.12 -7.86 -7.67
N ALA A 121 -5.54 -8.72 -8.58
CA ALA A 121 -6.78 -8.51 -9.31
C ALA A 121 -7.96 -8.77 -8.37
N GLY A 122 -8.49 -7.72 -7.76
CA GLY A 122 -9.76 -7.79 -7.05
C GLY A 122 -10.91 -7.83 -8.05
N ALA A 123 -11.82 -8.79 -7.93
CA ALA A 123 -13.09 -8.78 -8.64
C ALA A 123 -14.10 -7.91 -7.87
N GLN A 124 -14.81 -7.06 -8.58
CA GLN A 124 -15.92 -6.33 -7.98
C GLN A 124 -17.16 -7.20 -7.95
N VAL A 125 -17.73 -7.38 -6.78
CA VAL A 125 -18.92 -8.20 -6.54
C VAL A 125 -20.02 -7.33 -6.00
N ILE A 126 -21.17 -7.33 -6.67
CA ILE A 126 -22.39 -6.66 -6.22
C ILE A 126 -23.12 -7.61 -5.27
N VAL A 127 -23.34 -7.16 -4.02
CA VAL A 127 -23.90 -8.00 -2.96
C VAL A 127 -25.32 -7.60 -2.59
N PRO A 128 -26.21 -8.56 -2.33
CA PRO A 128 -27.57 -8.29 -1.86
C PRO A 128 -27.53 -7.88 -0.38
N TYR A 129 -27.34 -6.60 -0.13
CA TYR A 129 -27.34 -6.05 1.22
C TYR A 129 -28.80 -5.76 1.68
N ALA A 130 -29.14 -6.18 2.87
CA ALA A 130 -30.54 -6.19 3.35
C ALA A 130 -31.22 -4.81 3.26
N ALA A 131 -30.53 -3.73 3.63
CA ALA A 131 -31.07 -2.36 3.57
C ALA A 131 -31.22 -1.84 2.12
N GLU A 132 -30.41 -2.36 1.18
CA GLU A 132 -30.36 -1.90 -0.21
C GLU A 132 -30.84 -2.97 -1.20
N ARG A 133 -31.68 -3.91 -0.74
CA ARG A 133 -32.17 -5.03 -1.56
C ARG A 133 -32.88 -4.57 -2.82
N LYS A 134 -33.67 -3.49 -2.73
CA LYS A 134 -34.35 -2.92 -3.89
C LYS A 134 -33.39 -2.41 -4.95
N LEU A 135 -32.33 -1.74 -4.53
CA LEU A 135 -31.26 -1.27 -5.41
C LEU A 135 -30.56 -2.45 -6.08
N TYR A 136 -30.25 -3.51 -5.32
CA TYR A 136 -29.66 -4.73 -5.88
C TYR A 136 -30.54 -5.35 -6.98
N GLU A 137 -31.84 -5.50 -6.76
CA GLU A 137 -32.78 -6.07 -7.71
C GLU A 137 -32.88 -5.21 -8.98
N GLN A 138 -32.93 -3.89 -8.84
CA GLN A 138 -32.90 -2.95 -9.97
C GLN A 138 -31.62 -3.06 -10.80
N ILE A 139 -30.46 -3.07 -10.12
CA ILE A 139 -29.15 -3.21 -10.79
C ILE A 139 -29.07 -4.57 -11.50
N ALA A 140 -29.49 -5.65 -10.86
CA ALA A 140 -29.47 -6.99 -11.46
C ALA A 140 -30.33 -7.07 -12.73
N GLU A 141 -31.48 -6.44 -12.74
CA GLU A 141 -32.35 -6.40 -13.93
C GLU A 141 -31.76 -5.54 -15.06
N GLN A 142 -31.20 -4.38 -14.71
CA GLN A 142 -30.52 -3.53 -15.70
C GLN A 142 -29.28 -4.21 -16.28
N LEU A 143 -28.52 -4.95 -15.48
CA LEU A 143 -27.38 -5.73 -15.99
C LEU A 143 -27.79 -6.80 -17.00
N ARG A 144 -28.95 -7.47 -16.76
CA ARG A 144 -29.46 -8.49 -17.68
C ARG A 144 -29.96 -7.90 -19.00
N THR A 145 -30.58 -6.72 -18.95
CA THR A 145 -31.25 -6.10 -20.12
C THR A 145 -30.32 -5.20 -20.94
N GLN A 146 -29.42 -4.49 -20.30
CA GLN A 146 -28.59 -3.44 -20.92
C GLN A 146 -27.09 -3.76 -20.92
N GLY A 147 -26.68 -4.82 -20.19
CA GLY A 147 -25.28 -5.12 -19.99
C GLY A 147 -24.58 -4.14 -19.02
N VAL A 148 -23.26 -4.23 -18.96
CA VAL A 148 -22.43 -3.40 -18.06
C VAL A 148 -22.22 -2.02 -18.66
N THR A 149 -22.65 -0.96 -17.97
CA THR A 149 -22.39 0.43 -18.33
C THR A 149 -21.72 1.19 -17.21
N GLY A 150 -20.94 2.24 -17.52
CA GLY A 150 -20.29 3.06 -16.51
C GLY A 150 -21.28 3.77 -15.56
N ALA A 151 -22.47 4.12 -16.05
CA ALA A 151 -23.54 4.70 -15.22
C ALA A 151 -24.08 3.67 -14.23
N LEU A 152 -24.29 2.43 -14.68
CA LEU A 152 -24.78 1.34 -13.86
C LEU A 152 -23.77 0.96 -12.77
N LEU A 153 -22.47 0.93 -13.09
CA LEU A 153 -21.41 0.69 -12.10
C LEU A 153 -21.37 1.78 -11.02
N LYS A 154 -21.61 3.04 -11.39
CA LYS A 154 -21.70 4.13 -10.39
C LYS A 154 -22.93 3.98 -9.48
N GLN A 155 -24.07 3.55 -10.02
CA GLN A 155 -25.26 3.27 -9.21
C GLN A 155 -25.06 2.08 -8.28
N ALA A 156 -24.33 1.06 -8.71
CA ALA A 156 -24.03 -0.13 -7.92
C ALA A 156 -22.99 0.12 -6.81
N ALA A 157 -22.22 1.22 -6.86
CA ALA A 157 -21.12 1.48 -5.94
C ALA A 157 -21.46 1.29 -4.44
N PRO A 158 -22.65 1.72 -3.92
CA PRO A 158 -23.00 1.53 -2.51
C PRO A 158 -23.13 0.06 -2.08
N ILE A 159 -23.39 -0.84 -3.01
CA ILE A 159 -23.60 -2.28 -2.78
C ILE A 159 -22.51 -3.14 -3.43
N THR A 160 -21.38 -2.53 -3.81
CA THR A 160 -20.25 -3.22 -4.44
C THR A 160 -19.11 -3.40 -3.45
N LEU A 161 -18.59 -4.62 -3.35
CA LEU A 161 -17.40 -4.97 -2.57
C LEU A 161 -16.30 -5.44 -3.52
N THR A 162 -15.06 -5.15 -3.16
CA THR A 162 -13.92 -5.73 -3.87
C THR A 162 -13.57 -7.07 -3.20
N TRP A 163 -13.70 -8.13 -3.95
CA TRP A 163 -13.32 -9.47 -3.56
C TRP A 163 -11.93 -9.79 -4.07
N PHE A 164 -11.02 -10.13 -3.18
CA PHE A 164 -9.70 -10.62 -3.53
C PHE A 164 -9.70 -12.15 -3.43
N ALA A 165 -9.62 -12.83 -4.57
CA ALA A 165 -9.40 -14.27 -4.56
C ALA A 165 -8.00 -14.50 -3.97
N LYS A 166 -7.92 -15.09 -2.77
CA LYS A 166 -6.69 -15.76 -2.36
C LYS A 166 -6.49 -16.92 -3.34
N ASN A 167 -5.32 -16.96 -3.99
CA ASN A 167 -4.95 -18.14 -4.76
C ASN A 167 -5.15 -19.37 -3.85
N LEU A 168 -6.14 -20.19 -4.21
CA LEU A 168 -6.33 -21.52 -3.64
C LEU A 168 -5.22 -22.44 -4.13
#